data_ec415d88203fb28ae3e188c8814903cd
#
_entry.id   ec415d88203fb28ae3e188c8814903cd
#
_cell.length_a   1.000
_cell.length_b   1.000
_cell.length_c   1.000
_cell.angle_alpha   90.00
_cell.angle_beta   90.00
_cell.angle_gamma   90.00
#
_symmetry.space_group_name_H-M   'P 1'
#
loop_
_entity.id
_entity.type
_entity.pdbx_description
1 polymer ?
#
loop_
_entity_poly.entity_id
_entity_poly.type
_entity_poly.pdbx_seq_one_letter_code
_entity_poly.pdbx_strand_id
1 'polypeptide(L)'
;MATVDDKKIIFSMVGLSKTIRQTNKQILKDIYLSFFYGAKIGIIGLNGAGKSTLMKIIAGIDNDYQGEVVFSPGYSVGYLAQDPYLDDEKSVIEVVKEGVKPIVDALTEYEEINQKFGLPEYYEDEEKMNQLFARQGELQDILDSTDAWNLDSRLERAMSALHLPAP
;
A
#
# COMPACT_ATOMS: atom_id res chain seq x y z
N MET A 1 -11.64 -21.85 -13.08
CA MET A 1 -10.83 -21.99 -11.86
C MET A 1 -9.42 -21.59 -12.22
N ALA A 2 -8.95 -20.42 -11.79
CA ALA A 2 -7.56 -20.05 -11.97
C ALA A 2 -6.71 -20.96 -11.08
N THR A 3 -5.82 -21.73 -11.66
CA THR A 3 -4.79 -22.46 -10.91
C THR A 3 -3.88 -21.39 -10.32
N VAL A 4 -4.08 -21.11 -9.03
CA VAL A 4 -3.14 -20.30 -8.25
C VAL A 4 -1.81 -21.03 -8.32
N ASP A 5 -0.79 -20.35 -8.79
CA ASP A 5 0.57 -20.90 -8.84
C ASP A 5 1.11 -20.87 -7.39
N ASP A 6 0.68 -21.86 -6.59
CA ASP A 6 1.00 -22.02 -5.16
C ASP A 6 2.51 -22.13 -4.88
N LYS A 7 3.33 -22.15 -5.93
CA LYS A 7 4.79 -22.25 -5.84
C LYS A 7 5.50 -20.92 -6.15
N LYS A 8 4.75 -19.83 -6.44
CA LYS A 8 5.38 -18.55 -6.74
C LYS A 8 5.93 -17.93 -5.46
N ILE A 9 7.24 -17.75 -5.41
CA ILE A 9 7.90 -17.01 -4.34
C ILE A 9 7.68 -15.52 -4.59
N ILE A 10 7.13 -14.81 -3.60
CA ILE A 10 6.86 -13.37 -3.66
C ILE A 10 7.86 -12.55 -2.88
N PHE A 11 8.57 -13.19 -1.93
CA PHE A 11 9.54 -12.55 -1.05
C PHE A 11 10.58 -13.55 -0.58
N SER A 12 11.84 -13.13 -0.50
CA SER A 12 12.93 -13.95 0.03
C SER A 12 13.89 -13.13 0.88
N MET A 13 14.41 -13.77 1.93
CA MET A 13 15.54 -13.28 2.73
C MET A 13 16.69 -14.26 2.59
N VAL A 14 17.90 -13.73 2.36
CA VAL A 14 19.13 -14.53 2.16
C VAL A 14 20.21 -14.02 3.10
N GLY A 15 20.58 -14.83 4.11
CA GLY A 15 21.63 -14.49 5.06
C GLY A 15 21.30 -13.25 5.91
N LEU A 16 20.01 -12.99 6.16
CA LEU A 16 19.59 -11.79 6.88
C LEU A 16 20.08 -11.83 8.31
N SER A 17 20.88 -10.84 8.67
CA SER A 17 21.43 -10.65 10.03
C SER A 17 21.28 -9.21 10.47
N LYS A 18 20.97 -8.97 11.74
CA LYS A 18 20.85 -7.64 12.33
C LYS A 18 21.52 -7.59 13.69
N THR A 19 22.42 -6.61 13.85
CA THR A 19 23.07 -6.31 15.13
C THR A 19 22.76 -4.87 15.54
N ILE A 20 22.32 -4.65 16.77
CA ILE A 20 22.18 -3.29 17.33
C ILE A 20 23.59 -2.77 17.62
N ARG A 21 24.00 -1.72 16.91
CA ARG A 21 25.37 -1.15 17.00
C ARG A 21 25.70 -0.63 18.40
N GLN A 22 24.72 -0.01 19.09
CA GLN A 22 24.92 0.61 20.42
C GLN A 22 25.24 -0.43 21.52
N THR A 23 24.64 -1.61 21.44
CA THR A 23 24.78 -2.67 22.44
C THR A 23 25.60 -3.86 21.94
N ASN A 24 26.03 -3.84 20.69
CA ASN A 24 26.65 -4.96 19.97
C ASN A 24 25.88 -6.28 20.09
N LYS A 25 24.54 -6.18 20.26
CA LYS A 25 23.67 -7.33 20.43
C LYS A 25 23.13 -7.76 19.07
N GLN A 26 23.43 -8.98 18.66
CA GLN A 26 22.84 -9.59 17.48
C GLN A 26 21.41 -10.02 17.79
N ILE A 27 20.43 -9.49 17.01
CA ILE A 27 19.00 -9.76 17.17
C ILE A 27 18.53 -10.82 16.16
N LEU A 28 18.99 -10.70 14.91
CA LEU A 28 18.71 -11.65 13.84
C LEU A 28 20.04 -12.24 13.37
N LYS A 29 20.05 -13.54 13.09
CA LYS A 29 21.27 -14.25 12.68
C LYS A 29 20.96 -15.20 11.53
N ASP A 30 21.60 -14.96 10.38
CA ASP A 30 21.65 -15.85 9.22
C ASP A 30 20.28 -16.43 8.83
N ILE A 31 19.27 -15.55 8.65
CA ILE A 31 17.92 -15.98 8.30
C ILE A 31 17.83 -16.20 6.79
N TYR A 32 17.39 -17.39 6.40
CA TYR A 32 17.10 -17.79 5.02
C TYR A 32 15.66 -18.24 4.98
N LEU A 33 14.78 -17.43 4.41
CA LEU A 33 13.36 -17.71 4.30
C LEU A 33 12.82 -17.24 2.95
N SER A 34 11.86 -17.99 2.41
CA SER A 34 11.12 -17.59 1.22
C SER A 34 9.62 -17.71 1.48
N PHE A 35 8.87 -16.72 1.06
CA PHE A 35 7.42 -16.67 1.23
C PHE A 35 6.74 -16.90 -0.11
N PHE A 36 5.79 -17.83 -0.10
CA PHE A 36 5.00 -18.15 -1.28
C PHE A 36 3.75 -17.28 -1.34
N TYR A 37 3.26 -17.10 -2.55
CA TYR A 37 1.98 -16.43 -2.78
C TYR A 37 0.85 -17.11 -1.97
N GLY A 38 0.01 -16.30 -1.33
CA GLY A 38 -1.12 -16.78 -0.52
C GLY A 38 -0.76 -17.39 0.85
N ALA A 39 0.54 -17.47 1.20
CA ALA A 39 0.95 -18.03 2.48
C ALA A 39 0.54 -17.11 3.64
N LYS A 40 -0.02 -17.71 4.70
CA LYS A 40 -0.29 -17.06 5.98
C LYS A 40 0.77 -17.49 6.97
N ILE A 41 1.61 -16.55 7.43
CA ILE A 41 2.80 -16.87 8.22
C ILE A 41 2.70 -16.21 9.59
N GLY A 42 2.86 -16.99 10.65
CA GLY A 42 2.94 -16.52 12.03
C GLY A 42 4.40 -16.45 12.50
N ILE A 43 4.77 -15.34 13.16
CA ILE A 43 6.08 -15.17 13.79
C ILE A 43 5.87 -15.21 15.31
N ILE A 44 6.45 -16.22 15.97
CA ILE A 44 6.29 -16.47 17.40
C ILE A 44 7.66 -16.35 18.10
N GLY A 45 7.65 -15.83 19.32
CA GLY A 45 8.86 -15.70 20.13
C GLY A 45 8.64 -14.78 21.34
N LEU A 46 9.58 -14.82 22.27
CA LEU A 46 9.56 -13.99 23.48
C LEU A 46 9.71 -12.50 23.14
N ASN A 47 9.41 -11.62 24.10
CA ASN A 47 9.68 -10.21 23.96
C ASN A 47 11.21 -9.96 23.80
N GLY A 48 11.57 -9.08 22.86
CA GLY A 48 12.97 -8.83 22.52
C GLY A 48 13.60 -9.86 21.57
N ALA A 49 12.88 -10.89 21.11
CA ALA A 49 13.39 -11.90 20.16
C ALA A 49 13.59 -11.40 18.72
N GLY A 50 13.29 -10.13 18.44
CA GLY A 50 13.50 -9.54 17.10
C GLY A 50 12.30 -9.61 16.16
N LYS A 51 11.11 -10.04 16.60
CA LYS A 51 9.90 -10.13 15.77
C LYS A 51 9.57 -8.80 15.07
N SER A 52 9.45 -7.73 15.83
CA SER A 52 9.13 -6.40 15.30
C SER A 52 10.25 -5.85 14.40
N THR A 53 11.51 -6.18 14.70
CA THR A 53 12.66 -5.83 13.86
C THR A 53 12.55 -6.53 12.50
N LEU A 54 12.26 -7.84 12.50
CA LEU A 54 12.08 -8.60 11.28
C LEU A 54 10.91 -8.05 10.45
N MET A 55 9.78 -7.74 11.07
CA MET A 55 8.63 -7.14 10.40
C MET A 55 8.95 -5.78 9.78
N LYS A 56 9.72 -4.93 10.47
CA LYS A 56 10.17 -3.63 9.94
C LYS A 56 11.13 -3.78 8.75
N ILE A 57 11.99 -4.79 8.77
CA ILE A 57 12.87 -5.10 7.63
C ILE A 57 12.05 -5.58 6.43
N ILE A 58 11.09 -6.49 6.64
CA ILE A 58 10.18 -6.95 5.58
C ILE A 58 9.38 -5.78 5.00
N ALA A 59 8.98 -4.83 5.84
CA ALA A 59 8.25 -3.63 5.42
C ALA A 59 9.11 -2.56 4.72
N GLY A 60 10.44 -2.76 4.67
CA GLY A 60 11.37 -1.75 4.12
C GLY A 60 11.55 -0.51 5.01
N ILE A 61 11.08 -0.55 6.25
CA ILE A 61 11.19 0.55 7.23
C ILE A 61 12.59 0.57 7.85
N ASP A 62 13.16 -0.62 8.11
CA ASP A 62 14.52 -0.78 8.65
C ASP A 62 15.42 -1.38 7.59
N ASN A 63 16.37 -0.59 7.09
CA ASN A 63 17.32 -0.98 6.05
C ASN A 63 18.75 -1.21 6.60
N ASP A 64 18.95 -1.11 7.93
CA ASP A 64 20.24 -1.36 8.58
C ASP A 64 20.38 -2.84 8.96
N TYR A 65 20.65 -3.69 7.98
CA TYR A 65 20.86 -5.13 8.15
C TYR A 65 21.95 -5.64 7.20
N GLN A 66 22.40 -6.86 7.43
CA GLN A 66 23.30 -7.61 6.54
C GLN A 66 22.50 -8.70 5.82
N GLY A 67 22.94 -9.08 4.62
CA GLY A 67 22.24 -10.04 3.76
C GLY A 67 21.35 -9.34 2.74
N GLU A 68 20.47 -10.09 2.13
CA GLU A 68 19.61 -9.62 1.04
C GLU A 68 18.15 -9.84 1.36
N VAL A 69 17.32 -8.88 0.96
CA VAL A 69 15.86 -8.94 0.98
C VAL A 69 15.37 -8.66 -0.42
N VAL A 70 14.65 -9.62 -0.99
CA VAL A 70 14.21 -9.57 -2.39
C VAL A 70 12.70 -9.71 -2.46
N PHE A 71 12.05 -8.75 -3.11
CA PHE A 71 10.63 -8.79 -3.47
C PHE A 71 10.48 -9.15 -4.95
N SER A 72 9.50 -9.99 -5.24
CA SER A 72 9.10 -10.21 -6.64
C SER A 72 8.42 -8.95 -7.19
N PRO A 73 8.69 -8.58 -8.45
CA PRO A 73 8.05 -7.43 -9.08
C PRO A 73 6.52 -7.53 -9.08
N GLY A 74 5.84 -6.39 -8.95
CA GLY A 74 4.38 -6.30 -8.97
C GLY A 74 3.70 -6.56 -7.63
N TYR A 75 4.45 -6.68 -6.53
CA TYR A 75 3.91 -6.79 -5.17
C TYR A 75 4.25 -5.54 -4.35
N SER A 76 3.29 -5.10 -3.56
CA SER A 76 3.46 -4.03 -2.57
C SER A 76 3.42 -4.61 -1.15
N VAL A 77 4.01 -3.89 -0.20
CA VAL A 77 4.02 -4.28 1.22
C VAL A 77 3.24 -3.26 2.02
N GLY A 78 2.23 -3.72 2.77
CA GLY A 78 1.56 -2.93 3.79
C GLY A 78 2.08 -3.33 5.18
N TYR A 79 2.30 -2.36 6.04
CA TYR A 79 2.74 -2.56 7.42
C TYR A 79 1.76 -1.93 8.41
N LEU A 80 1.14 -2.76 9.25
CA LEU A 80 0.35 -2.28 10.38
C LEU A 80 1.23 -2.29 11.63
N ALA A 81 1.57 -1.11 12.12
CA ALA A 81 2.33 -0.95 13.36
C ALA A 81 1.48 -1.37 14.57
N GLN A 82 2.13 -1.82 15.65
CA GLN A 82 1.45 -2.10 16.92
C GLN A 82 0.87 -0.84 17.55
N ASP A 83 1.55 0.29 17.35
CA ASP A 83 1.16 1.63 17.82
C ASP A 83 1.28 2.57 16.58
N PRO A 84 0.24 2.63 15.75
CA PRO A 84 0.28 3.47 14.55
C PRO A 84 0.19 4.94 14.94
N TYR A 85 1.01 5.78 14.30
CA TYR A 85 0.84 7.21 14.38
C TYR A 85 -0.41 7.62 13.59
N LEU A 86 -1.33 8.27 14.23
CA LEU A 86 -2.51 8.90 13.64
C LEU A 86 -2.42 10.41 13.87
N ASP A 87 -2.85 11.17 12.89
CA ASP A 87 -2.91 12.62 12.98
C ASP A 87 -4.19 13.02 13.71
N ASP A 88 -4.06 13.53 14.93
CA ASP A 88 -5.18 13.91 15.78
C ASP A 88 -6.02 15.08 15.25
N GLU A 89 -5.48 15.83 14.25
CA GLU A 89 -6.19 16.93 13.60
C GLU A 89 -7.12 16.47 12.49
N LYS A 90 -6.98 15.20 12.02
CA LYS A 90 -7.78 14.62 10.94
C LYS A 90 -9.00 13.88 11.49
N SER A 91 -10.08 13.99 10.75
CA SER A 91 -11.26 13.14 10.98
C SER A 91 -10.97 11.68 10.62
N VAL A 92 -11.76 10.76 11.17
CA VAL A 92 -11.62 9.32 10.92
C VAL A 92 -11.69 9.01 9.41
N ILE A 93 -12.63 9.64 8.69
CA ILE A 93 -12.79 9.42 7.26
C ILE A 93 -11.59 9.92 6.46
N GLU A 94 -10.96 11.02 6.85
CA GLU A 94 -9.75 11.53 6.20
C GLU A 94 -8.59 10.56 6.37
N VAL A 95 -8.39 10.03 7.58
CA VAL A 95 -7.35 9.01 7.84
C VAL A 95 -7.61 7.73 7.04
N VAL A 96 -8.87 7.28 6.98
CA VAL A 96 -9.23 6.10 6.18
C VAL A 96 -9.00 6.33 4.69
N LYS A 97 -9.30 7.53 4.18
CA LYS A 97 -9.07 7.91 2.78
C LYS A 97 -7.57 7.94 2.42
N GLU A 98 -6.68 8.20 3.36
CA GLU A 98 -5.23 8.10 3.13
C GLU A 98 -4.79 6.70 2.68
N GLY A 99 -5.43 5.65 3.21
CA GLY A 99 -5.15 4.27 2.83
C GLY A 99 -5.50 3.92 1.37
N VAL A 100 -6.34 4.74 0.75
CA VAL A 100 -6.79 4.60 -0.65
C VAL A 100 -6.49 5.86 -1.47
N LYS A 101 -5.50 6.64 -1.03
CA LYS A 101 -5.13 7.92 -1.64
C LYS A 101 -4.97 7.88 -3.17
N PRO A 102 -4.32 6.88 -3.79
CA PRO A 102 -4.21 6.83 -5.24
C PRO A 102 -5.57 6.80 -5.96
N ILE A 103 -6.58 6.17 -5.35
CA ILE A 103 -7.94 6.11 -5.91
C ILE A 103 -8.64 7.45 -5.72
N VAL A 104 -8.50 8.06 -4.55
CA VAL A 104 -9.06 9.40 -4.26
C VAL A 104 -8.47 10.44 -5.19
N ASP A 105 -7.16 10.42 -5.40
CA ASP A 105 -6.46 11.34 -6.30
C ASP A 105 -6.95 11.16 -7.75
N ALA A 106 -7.13 9.91 -8.20
CA ALA A 106 -7.65 9.62 -9.54
C ALA A 106 -9.10 10.10 -9.74
N LEU A 107 -9.97 9.95 -8.74
CA LEU A 107 -11.33 10.49 -8.76
C LEU A 107 -11.33 12.02 -8.85
N THR A 108 -10.49 12.66 -8.04
CA THR A 108 -10.36 14.12 -8.02
C THR A 108 -9.87 14.64 -9.38
N GLU A 109 -8.83 14.01 -9.93
CA GLU A 109 -8.30 14.39 -11.26
C GLU A 109 -9.34 14.18 -12.37
N TYR A 110 -10.12 13.09 -12.29
CA TYR A 110 -11.20 12.82 -13.25
C TYR A 110 -12.28 13.92 -13.22
N GLU A 111 -12.67 14.37 -12.03
CA GLU A 111 -13.62 15.47 -11.86
C GLU A 111 -13.06 16.80 -12.37
N GLU A 112 -11.78 17.09 -12.08
CA GLU A 112 -11.11 18.29 -12.60
C GLU A 112 -11.06 18.31 -14.14
N ILE A 113 -10.78 17.17 -14.77
CA ILE A 113 -10.79 17.05 -16.23
C ILE A 113 -12.20 17.32 -16.79
N ASN A 114 -13.24 16.77 -16.16
CA ASN A 114 -14.62 17.02 -16.56
C ASN A 114 -14.99 18.51 -16.50
N GLN A 115 -14.49 19.24 -15.50
CA GLN A 115 -14.70 20.68 -15.42
C GLN A 115 -13.91 21.43 -16.52
N LYS A 116 -12.69 20.99 -16.85
CA LYS A 116 -11.86 21.62 -17.88
C LYS A 116 -12.47 21.54 -19.28
N PHE A 117 -13.27 20.53 -19.60
CA PHE A 117 -13.96 20.44 -20.89
C PHE A 117 -14.89 21.62 -21.17
N GLY A 118 -15.42 22.27 -20.12
CA GLY A 118 -16.27 23.45 -20.24
C GLY A 118 -15.53 24.78 -20.38
N LEU A 119 -14.21 24.79 -20.28
CA LEU A 119 -13.41 26.02 -20.29
C LEU A 119 -12.97 26.40 -21.72
N PRO A 120 -13.11 27.69 -22.14
CA PRO A 120 -12.74 28.15 -23.48
C PRO A 120 -11.29 27.80 -23.85
N GLU A 121 -10.37 27.92 -22.93
CA GLU A 121 -8.95 27.64 -23.13
C GLU A 121 -8.62 26.17 -23.51
N TYR A 122 -9.59 25.25 -23.32
CA TYR A 122 -9.47 23.84 -23.70
C TYR A 122 -10.31 23.52 -24.93
N TYR A 123 -11.59 23.91 -24.96
CA TYR A 123 -12.46 23.51 -26.08
C TYR A 123 -12.16 24.31 -27.38
N GLU A 124 -11.45 25.43 -27.31
CA GLU A 124 -10.96 26.18 -28.48
C GLU A 124 -9.60 25.67 -28.99
N ASP A 125 -8.93 24.76 -28.25
CA ASP A 125 -7.63 24.20 -28.59
C ASP A 125 -7.76 22.67 -28.77
N GLU A 126 -7.68 22.23 -30.02
CA GLU A 126 -7.85 20.81 -30.40
C GLU A 126 -6.78 19.90 -29.74
N GLU A 127 -5.55 20.39 -29.59
CA GLU A 127 -4.47 19.60 -28.99
C GLU A 127 -4.71 19.39 -27.49
N LYS A 128 -5.07 20.43 -26.77
CA LYS A 128 -5.43 20.34 -25.35
C LYS A 128 -6.66 19.47 -25.12
N MET A 129 -7.66 19.60 -25.98
CA MET A 129 -8.85 18.76 -25.91
C MET A 129 -8.52 17.28 -26.08
N ASN A 130 -7.67 16.93 -27.05
CA ASN A 130 -7.23 15.56 -27.26
C ASN A 130 -6.43 15.02 -26.08
N GLN A 131 -5.59 15.84 -25.44
CA GLN A 131 -4.87 15.46 -24.22
C GLN A 131 -5.83 15.19 -23.06
N LEU A 132 -6.88 16.01 -22.87
CA LEU A 132 -7.89 15.78 -21.85
C LEU A 132 -8.64 14.46 -22.08
N PHE A 133 -9.05 14.17 -23.32
CA PHE A 133 -9.73 12.90 -23.64
C PHE A 133 -8.84 11.70 -23.39
N ALA A 134 -7.56 11.74 -23.80
CA ALA A 134 -6.63 10.66 -23.55
C ALA A 134 -6.45 10.40 -22.05
N ARG A 135 -6.24 11.48 -21.27
CA ARG A 135 -6.07 11.37 -19.81
C ARG A 135 -7.34 10.90 -19.11
N GLN A 136 -8.51 11.39 -19.52
CA GLN A 136 -9.79 10.91 -18.99
C GLN A 136 -9.97 9.41 -19.23
N GLY A 137 -9.63 8.90 -20.40
CA GLY A 137 -9.69 7.46 -20.70
C GLY A 137 -8.78 6.62 -19.80
N GLU A 138 -7.53 7.05 -19.59
CA GLU A 138 -6.61 6.38 -18.66
C GLU A 138 -7.16 6.33 -17.23
N LEU A 139 -7.70 7.44 -16.75
CA LEU A 139 -8.29 7.53 -15.42
C LEU A 139 -9.53 6.65 -15.30
N GLN A 140 -10.38 6.63 -16.32
CA GLN A 140 -11.57 5.77 -16.33
C GLN A 140 -11.20 4.30 -16.23
N ASP A 141 -10.17 3.83 -16.93
CA ASP A 141 -9.69 2.45 -16.85
C ASP A 141 -9.20 2.12 -15.41
N ILE A 142 -8.51 3.06 -14.76
CA ILE A 142 -8.07 2.92 -13.36
C ILE A 142 -9.28 2.84 -12.43
N LEU A 143 -10.24 3.76 -12.57
CA LEU A 143 -11.41 3.86 -11.70
C LEU A 143 -12.32 2.63 -11.85
N ASP A 144 -12.50 2.12 -13.07
CA ASP A 144 -13.29 0.93 -13.34
C ASP A 144 -12.61 -0.33 -12.79
N SER A 145 -11.30 -0.48 -13.00
CA SER A 145 -10.54 -1.64 -12.50
C SER A 145 -10.48 -1.72 -10.97
N THR A 146 -10.59 -0.59 -10.28
CA THR A 146 -10.53 -0.50 -8.81
C THR A 146 -11.91 -0.39 -8.15
N ASP A 147 -13.02 -0.39 -8.93
CA ASP A 147 -14.38 -0.13 -8.44
C ASP A 147 -14.48 1.18 -7.63
N ALA A 148 -13.79 2.22 -8.14
CA ALA A 148 -13.65 3.48 -7.44
C ALA A 148 -14.96 4.27 -7.33
N TRP A 149 -15.88 4.08 -8.26
CA TRP A 149 -17.19 4.75 -8.25
C TRP A 149 -18.03 4.44 -7.01
N ASN A 150 -17.77 3.31 -6.36
CA ASN A 150 -18.42 2.88 -5.12
C ASN A 150 -17.55 3.09 -3.88
N LEU A 151 -16.50 3.93 -3.98
CA LEU A 151 -15.50 4.08 -2.92
C LEU A 151 -16.13 4.48 -1.59
N ASP A 152 -16.95 5.54 -1.56
CA ASP A 152 -17.54 6.04 -0.31
C ASP A 152 -18.41 4.96 0.37
N SER A 153 -19.24 4.25 -0.36
CA SER A 153 -20.04 3.14 0.19
C SER A 153 -19.17 1.98 0.72
N ARG A 154 -18.03 1.74 0.11
CA ARG A 154 -17.06 0.72 0.57
C ARG A 154 -16.37 1.16 1.85
N LEU A 155 -15.98 2.44 1.94
CA LEU A 155 -15.37 3.01 3.14
C LEU A 155 -16.38 3.02 4.30
N GLU A 156 -17.61 3.45 4.10
CA GLU A 156 -18.66 3.42 5.12
C GLU A 156 -18.91 2.00 5.65
N ARG A 157 -18.98 1.00 4.77
CA ARG A 157 -19.12 -0.40 5.19
C ARG A 157 -17.93 -0.89 6.00
N ALA A 158 -16.70 -0.53 5.58
CA ALA A 158 -15.49 -0.88 6.32
C ALA A 158 -15.45 -0.21 7.70
N MET A 159 -15.77 1.07 7.78
CA MET A 159 -15.85 1.82 9.03
C MET A 159 -16.91 1.24 9.97
N SER A 160 -18.09 0.93 9.45
CA SER A 160 -19.16 0.29 10.22
C SER A 160 -18.76 -1.10 10.75
N ALA A 161 -18.11 -1.91 9.93
CA ALA A 161 -17.63 -3.24 10.33
C ALA A 161 -16.56 -3.17 11.44
N LEU A 162 -15.79 -2.09 11.50
CA LEU A 162 -14.79 -1.84 12.54
C LEU A 162 -15.34 -1.03 13.72
N HIS A 163 -16.63 -0.71 13.74
CA HIS A 163 -17.28 0.12 14.75
C HIS A 163 -16.62 1.50 14.92
N LEU A 164 -16.11 2.08 13.85
CA LEU A 164 -15.56 3.42 13.85
C LEU A 164 -16.71 4.45 13.96
N PRO A 165 -16.43 5.66 14.52
CA PRO A 165 -17.41 6.74 14.53
C PRO A 165 -17.92 7.04 13.11
N ALA A 166 -19.17 7.49 13.03
CA ALA A 166 -19.68 8.03 11.77
C ALA A 166 -18.86 9.25 11.35
N PRO A 167 -18.73 9.48 10.03
CA PRO A 167 -18.00 10.63 9.49
C PRO A 167 -18.59 11.96 9.92
#